data_b7d2d8464e20a993e1128bc3a9d30852
#
_entry.id   b7d2d8464e20a993e1128bc3a9d30852
#
_cell.length_a   1.000
_cell.length_b   1.000
_cell.length_c   1.000
_cell.angle_alpha   90.00
_cell.angle_beta   90.00
_cell.angle_gamma   90.00
#
_symmetry.space_group_name_H-M   'P 1'
#
loop_
_entity.id
_entity.type
_entity.pdbx_description
1 polymer ?
#
loop_
_entity_poly.entity_id
_entity_poly.type
_entity_poly.pdbx_seq_one_letter_code
_entity_poly.pdbx_strand_id
1 'polypeptide(L)'
;MATSRNRTGERAQQSRTSRQRSSEPSQTKGRFGAIPERFMQPRLVLLVSTAILVCFGLVMIYSASSISAMTSEDMGYNPFYYVQRQLGFAAAGVALAFIVSRIDYRAVVRNLQVPIWVVTIGMLAIIFTPIAGADAYGATRWISIGPFSFQPSEFAKITILISVSYLAQQYFIDQTIDQMEFFKKFAIAALVPLVLILAQPDKGSTLIIVGTLLVIGYLADVDRRVLATIAVAGFIGFAFLSLKDDYSRARVVTMLNPWADYYGAGYQLAQGFYAFGSGGIFGVGFGFSRQKYSYLPMAHNDFIFAVIGEELGFIGVLGLLAVFGALVWAGFKIARYAPDLTGRLIAAGCTSMFIIQAFVIIGG
;
A
#
# COMPACT_ATOMS: atom_id res chain seq x y z
N MET A 1 -30.18 -36.42 68.91
CA MET A 1 -29.38 -37.16 67.92
C MET A 1 -29.68 -36.65 66.49
N ALA A 2 -29.23 -35.48 66.11
CA ALA A 2 -29.37 -35.00 64.71
C ALA A 2 -28.51 -33.74 64.48
N THR A 3 -27.15 -33.79 64.53
CA THR A 3 -26.27 -32.68 64.21
C THR A 3 -24.89 -33.11 63.67
N SER A 4 -24.73 -34.36 63.19
CA SER A 4 -23.40 -34.81 62.72
C SER A 4 -23.27 -35.12 61.23
N ARG A 5 -24.30 -34.89 60.40
CA ARG A 5 -24.27 -35.29 58.98
C ARG A 5 -23.95 -34.16 57.97
N ASN A 6 -23.86 -32.90 58.41
CA ASN A 6 -23.71 -31.78 57.46
C ASN A 6 -22.26 -31.26 57.30
N ARG A 7 -21.31 -31.67 58.12
CA ARG A 7 -19.91 -31.20 58.04
C ARG A 7 -19.01 -31.92 57.05
N THR A 8 -19.40 -33.09 56.58
CA THR A 8 -18.63 -33.91 55.63
C THR A 8 -18.90 -33.50 54.17
N GLY A 9 -20.06 -32.92 53.85
CA GLY A 9 -20.42 -32.46 52.50
C GLY A 9 -19.72 -31.16 52.11
N GLU A 10 -19.57 -30.22 53.03
CA GLU A 10 -18.91 -28.93 52.74
C GLU A 10 -17.39 -29.04 52.58
N ARG A 11 -16.73 -29.94 53.28
CA ARG A 11 -15.29 -30.20 53.09
C ARG A 11 -14.96 -30.87 51.76
N ALA A 12 -15.85 -31.70 51.21
CA ALA A 12 -15.67 -32.34 49.91
C ALA A 12 -15.90 -31.39 48.74
N GLN A 13 -16.76 -30.37 48.92
CA GLN A 13 -16.99 -29.35 47.88
C GLN A 13 -15.89 -28.28 47.87
N GLN A 14 -15.34 -27.89 49.02
CA GLN A 14 -14.20 -26.96 49.11
C GLN A 14 -12.89 -27.56 48.57
N SER A 15 -12.69 -28.89 48.69
CA SER A 15 -11.51 -29.55 48.13
C SER A 15 -11.59 -29.75 46.62
N ARG A 16 -12.77 -29.76 46.00
CA ARG A 16 -12.95 -29.81 44.54
C ARG A 16 -12.77 -28.45 43.89
N THR A 17 -13.17 -27.35 44.53
CA THR A 17 -12.97 -25.98 44.01
C THR A 17 -11.52 -25.51 44.12
N SER A 18 -10.74 -25.99 45.11
CA SER A 18 -9.31 -25.65 45.20
C SER A 18 -8.43 -26.44 44.23
N ARG A 19 -8.85 -27.66 43.78
CA ARG A 19 -8.14 -28.42 42.74
C ARG A 19 -8.40 -27.95 41.30
N GLN A 20 -9.50 -27.24 41.03
CA GLN A 20 -9.75 -26.66 39.71
C GLN A 20 -9.06 -25.29 39.46
N ARG A 21 -8.51 -24.65 40.53
CA ARG A 21 -7.75 -23.39 40.40
C ARG A 21 -6.25 -23.55 40.13
N SER A 22 -5.72 -24.76 40.14
CA SER A 22 -4.27 -25.01 39.98
C SER A 22 -3.86 -25.53 38.61
N SER A 23 -4.71 -25.46 37.59
CA SER A 23 -4.38 -25.85 36.22
C SER A 23 -4.55 -24.73 35.20
N GLU A 24 -4.49 -23.44 35.58
CA GLU A 24 -4.19 -22.41 34.64
C GLU A 24 -2.69 -22.46 34.32
N PRO A 25 -2.30 -22.68 33.06
CA PRO A 25 -0.89 -22.65 32.71
C PRO A 25 -0.40 -21.23 32.98
N SER A 26 0.58 -21.08 33.86
CA SER A 26 1.29 -19.85 34.12
C SER A 26 1.81 -19.32 32.78
N GLN A 27 1.18 -18.26 32.26
CA GLN A 27 1.71 -17.52 31.14
C GLN A 27 3.00 -16.85 31.60
N THR A 28 4.11 -17.54 31.40
CA THR A 28 5.44 -16.95 31.45
C THR A 28 5.45 -15.81 30.43
N LYS A 29 5.36 -14.58 30.89
CA LYS A 29 5.59 -13.35 30.12
C LYS A 29 7.06 -13.34 29.69
N GLY A 30 7.38 -14.09 28.64
CA GLY A 30 8.60 -13.86 27.87
C GLY A 30 8.50 -12.49 27.23
N ARG A 31 9.55 -11.74 27.26
CA ARG A 31 9.69 -10.37 26.73
C ARG A 31 9.40 -10.25 25.22
N PHE A 32 9.21 -11.38 24.56
CA PHE A 32 8.68 -11.56 23.20
C PHE A 32 7.67 -12.69 23.26
N GLY A 33 6.39 -12.35 23.43
CA GLY A 33 5.31 -13.35 23.42
C GLY A 33 5.40 -14.19 22.16
N ALA A 34 5.29 -15.53 22.32
CA ALA A 34 5.23 -16.45 21.19
C ALA A 34 4.10 -16.00 20.25
N ILE A 35 4.43 -15.93 18.95
CA ILE A 35 3.45 -15.56 17.92
C ILE A 35 2.35 -16.63 17.96
N PRO A 36 1.06 -16.26 18.15
CA PRO A 36 0.00 -17.22 18.12
C PRO A 36 0.02 -18.03 16.82
N GLU A 37 -0.17 -19.35 16.88
CA GLU A 37 -0.09 -20.25 15.72
C GLU A 37 -0.96 -19.80 14.55
N ARG A 38 -2.11 -19.19 14.83
CA ARG A 38 -3.01 -18.63 13.82
C ARG A 38 -2.38 -17.56 12.90
N PHE A 39 -1.30 -16.90 13.35
CA PHE A 39 -0.57 -15.90 12.56
C PHE A 39 0.66 -16.48 11.87
N MET A 40 1.10 -17.66 12.23
CA MET A 40 2.35 -18.24 11.72
C MET A 40 2.29 -18.42 10.20
N GLN A 41 1.25 -19.09 9.69
CA GLN A 41 1.09 -19.32 8.25
C GLN A 41 0.94 -18.01 7.45
N PRO A 42 -0.02 -17.09 7.76
CA PRO A 42 -0.17 -15.88 6.97
C PRO A 42 1.05 -14.97 7.06
N ARG A 43 1.76 -14.93 8.19
CA ARG A 43 3.02 -14.19 8.32
C ARG A 43 4.10 -14.74 7.40
N LEU A 44 4.27 -16.06 7.36
CA LEU A 44 5.26 -16.69 6.48
C LEU A 44 4.94 -16.42 5.01
N VAL A 45 3.68 -16.60 4.61
CA VAL A 45 3.23 -16.31 3.23
C VAL A 45 3.47 -14.84 2.88
N LEU A 46 3.18 -13.89 3.79
CA LEU A 46 3.44 -12.47 3.58
C LEU A 46 4.94 -12.20 3.35
N LEU A 47 5.81 -12.74 4.20
CA LEU A 47 7.25 -12.52 4.09
C LEU A 47 7.83 -13.16 2.83
N VAL A 48 7.43 -14.40 2.51
CA VAL A 48 7.91 -15.13 1.33
C VAL A 48 7.42 -14.45 0.04
N SER A 49 6.14 -14.12 -0.06
CA SER A 49 5.61 -13.41 -1.24
C SER A 49 6.24 -12.04 -1.42
N THR A 50 6.47 -11.28 -0.33
CA THR A 50 7.19 -10.01 -0.40
C THR A 50 8.62 -10.20 -0.88
N ALA A 51 9.35 -11.19 -0.36
CA ALA A 51 10.72 -11.48 -0.78
C ALA A 51 10.78 -11.88 -2.27
N ILE A 52 9.86 -12.73 -2.72
CA ILE A 52 9.75 -13.12 -4.15
C ILE A 52 9.50 -11.88 -5.02
N LEU A 53 8.53 -11.01 -4.65
CA LEU A 53 8.21 -9.81 -5.42
C LEU A 53 9.37 -8.82 -5.47
N VAL A 54 10.10 -8.63 -4.37
CA VAL A 54 11.28 -7.76 -4.32
C VAL A 54 12.40 -8.32 -5.20
N CYS A 55 12.74 -9.60 -5.06
CA CYS A 55 13.78 -10.23 -5.87
C CYS A 55 13.42 -10.23 -7.36
N PHE A 56 12.19 -10.60 -7.70
CA PHE A 56 11.68 -10.56 -9.06
C PHE A 56 11.69 -9.14 -9.63
N GLY A 57 11.25 -8.16 -8.85
CA GLY A 57 11.26 -6.74 -9.23
C GLY A 57 12.68 -6.24 -9.54
N LEU A 58 13.68 -6.59 -8.73
CA LEU A 58 15.08 -6.22 -9.00
C LEU A 58 15.59 -6.81 -10.32
N VAL A 59 15.26 -8.07 -10.61
CA VAL A 59 15.62 -8.74 -11.86
C VAL A 59 14.94 -8.07 -13.06
N MET A 60 13.66 -7.75 -12.95
CA MET A 60 12.89 -7.10 -14.02
C MET A 60 13.30 -5.65 -14.24
N ILE A 61 13.65 -4.89 -13.18
CA ILE A 61 14.21 -3.55 -13.30
C ILE A 61 15.53 -3.61 -14.10
N TYR A 62 16.41 -4.58 -13.82
CA TYR A 62 17.62 -4.77 -14.62
C TYR A 62 17.29 -5.01 -16.09
N SER A 63 16.39 -5.95 -16.37
CA SER A 63 16.01 -6.23 -17.77
C SER A 63 15.44 -5.02 -18.48
N ALA A 64 14.51 -4.28 -17.83
CA ALA A 64 13.81 -3.17 -18.45
C ALA A 64 14.65 -1.88 -18.58
N SER A 65 15.66 -1.68 -17.70
CA SER A 65 16.40 -0.42 -17.63
C SER A 65 17.84 -0.47 -18.15
N SER A 66 18.44 -1.65 -18.27
CA SER A 66 19.87 -1.81 -18.60
C SER A 66 20.28 -1.09 -19.88
N ILE A 67 19.47 -1.18 -20.94
CA ILE A 67 19.76 -0.55 -22.23
C ILE A 67 19.66 0.96 -22.15
N SER A 68 18.59 1.49 -21.56
CA SER A 68 18.41 2.92 -21.35
C SER A 68 19.55 3.51 -20.51
N ALA A 69 20.00 2.79 -19.50
CA ALA A 69 21.11 3.23 -18.64
C ALA A 69 22.46 3.21 -19.34
N MET A 70 22.72 2.21 -20.23
CA MET A 70 23.94 2.14 -21.03
C MET A 70 24.05 3.25 -22.09
N THR A 71 22.95 3.83 -22.51
CA THR A 71 22.91 4.88 -23.55
C THR A 71 22.83 6.28 -22.98
N SER A 72 22.70 6.46 -21.67
CA SER A 72 22.56 7.74 -21.01
C SER A 72 23.86 8.20 -20.35
N GLU A 73 24.30 9.40 -20.70
CA GLU A 73 25.43 10.07 -20.08
C GLU A 73 25.17 10.42 -18.62
N ASP A 74 23.94 10.84 -18.30
CA ASP A 74 23.51 11.18 -16.92
C ASP A 74 23.63 10.00 -15.96
N MET A 75 23.62 8.77 -16.47
CA MET A 75 23.73 7.52 -15.71
C MET A 75 25.14 6.93 -15.76
N GLY A 76 26.09 7.64 -16.37
CA GLY A 76 27.48 7.22 -16.52
C GLY A 76 27.63 5.94 -17.33
N TYR A 77 26.71 5.66 -18.27
CA TYR A 77 26.68 4.44 -19.10
C TYR A 77 26.66 3.14 -18.30
N ASN A 78 26.17 3.21 -17.04
CA ASN A 78 26.18 2.08 -16.11
C ASN A 78 24.86 1.27 -16.20
N PRO A 79 24.87 0.02 -16.72
CA PRO A 79 23.66 -0.80 -16.85
C PRO A 79 23.00 -1.15 -15.52
N PHE A 80 23.74 -1.08 -14.42
CA PHE A 80 23.25 -1.40 -13.07
C PHE A 80 22.75 -0.17 -12.30
N TYR A 81 22.74 1.03 -12.90
CA TYR A 81 22.39 2.27 -12.21
C TYR A 81 21.05 2.18 -11.43
N TYR A 82 19.98 1.77 -12.12
CA TYR A 82 18.66 1.64 -11.48
C TYR A 82 18.60 0.51 -10.46
N VAL A 83 19.25 -0.63 -10.75
CA VAL A 83 19.27 -1.78 -9.83
C VAL A 83 20.01 -1.45 -8.53
N GLN A 84 21.17 -0.78 -8.61
CA GLN A 84 21.92 -0.36 -7.42
C GLN A 84 21.12 0.58 -6.55
N ARG A 85 20.43 1.54 -7.16
CA ARG A 85 19.55 2.48 -6.46
C ARG A 85 18.37 1.75 -5.81
N GLN A 86 17.73 0.85 -6.54
CA GLN A 86 16.60 0.07 -6.03
C GLN A 86 17.02 -0.91 -4.94
N LEU A 87 18.18 -1.53 -5.04
CA LEU A 87 18.74 -2.40 -4.00
C LEU A 87 19.00 -1.62 -2.70
N GLY A 88 19.52 -0.40 -2.81
CA GLY A 88 19.70 0.50 -1.67
C GLY A 88 18.36 0.81 -0.97
N PHE A 89 17.33 1.16 -1.72
CA PHE A 89 15.99 1.38 -1.17
C PHE A 89 15.35 0.11 -0.61
N ALA A 90 15.55 -1.05 -1.26
CA ALA A 90 15.06 -2.33 -0.75
C ALA A 90 15.73 -2.69 0.57
N ALA A 91 17.05 -2.51 0.70
CA ALA A 91 17.78 -2.74 1.95
C ALA A 91 17.29 -1.80 3.07
N ALA A 92 17.12 -0.51 2.77
CA ALA A 92 16.54 0.46 3.72
C ALA A 92 15.11 0.07 4.13
N GLY A 93 14.29 -0.37 3.17
CA GLY A 93 12.92 -0.84 3.42
C GLY A 93 12.89 -2.08 4.33
N VAL A 94 13.77 -3.06 4.11
CA VAL A 94 13.89 -4.25 4.97
C VAL A 94 14.32 -3.86 6.38
N ALA A 95 15.31 -2.96 6.52
CA ALA A 95 15.75 -2.44 7.81
C ALA A 95 14.61 -1.72 8.55
N LEU A 96 13.88 -0.86 7.85
CA LEU A 96 12.73 -0.15 8.42
C LEU A 96 11.62 -1.13 8.83
N ALA A 97 11.29 -2.11 7.98
CA ALA A 97 10.30 -3.15 8.29
C ALA A 97 10.70 -3.94 9.54
N PHE A 98 11.99 -4.28 9.66
CA PHE A 98 12.51 -4.95 10.86
C PHE A 98 12.36 -4.07 12.11
N ILE A 99 12.73 -2.80 12.06
CA ILE A 99 12.58 -1.85 13.16
C ILE A 99 11.11 -1.72 13.56
N VAL A 100 10.22 -1.43 12.59
CA VAL A 100 8.78 -1.27 12.84
C VAL A 100 8.16 -2.55 13.40
N SER A 101 8.62 -3.74 12.97
CA SER A 101 8.14 -5.02 13.51
C SER A 101 8.44 -5.23 15.00
N ARG A 102 9.39 -4.45 15.58
CA ARG A 102 9.77 -4.49 17.00
C ARG A 102 9.05 -3.45 17.85
N ILE A 103 8.34 -2.53 17.24
CA ILE A 103 7.63 -1.43 17.91
C ILE A 103 6.16 -1.83 18.07
N ASP A 104 5.60 -1.53 19.24
CA ASP A 104 4.16 -1.67 19.44
C ASP A 104 3.43 -0.56 18.67
N TYR A 105 2.72 -0.95 17.61
CA TYR A 105 1.94 -0.01 16.79
C TYR A 105 0.93 0.79 17.61
N ARG A 106 0.40 0.25 18.73
CA ARG A 106 -0.53 0.98 19.61
C ARG A 106 0.14 2.18 20.26
N ALA A 107 1.40 2.03 20.68
CA ALA A 107 2.17 3.13 21.23
C ALA A 107 2.47 4.20 20.18
N VAL A 108 2.83 3.78 18.96
CA VAL A 108 3.05 4.70 17.82
C VAL A 108 1.79 5.47 17.51
N VAL A 109 0.68 4.78 17.32
CA VAL A 109 -0.61 5.38 16.96
C VAL A 109 -1.09 6.35 18.03
N ARG A 110 -0.95 5.99 19.31
CA ARG A 110 -1.40 6.86 20.42
C ARG A 110 -0.52 8.10 20.62
N ASN A 111 0.81 7.95 20.51
CA ASN A 111 1.73 9.00 20.94
C ASN A 111 2.34 9.76 19.75
N LEU A 112 2.49 9.14 18.58
CA LEU A 112 3.21 9.70 17.43
C LEU A 112 2.31 10.08 16.27
N GLN A 113 1.00 9.77 16.32
CA GLN A 113 0.07 10.10 15.24
C GLN A 113 0.08 11.59 14.87
N VAL A 114 -0.03 12.49 15.87
CA VAL A 114 -0.06 13.94 15.63
C VAL A 114 1.30 14.44 15.11
N PRO A 115 2.44 14.11 15.72
CA PRO A 115 3.75 14.46 15.17
C PRO A 115 3.96 13.99 13.72
N ILE A 116 3.61 12.74 13.41
CA ILE A 116 3.73 12.19 12.06
C ILE A 116 2.83 12.96 11.08
N TRP A 117 1.61 13.29 11.48
CA TRP A 117 0.68 14.07 10.68
C TRP A 117 1.24 15.48 10.40
N VAL A 118 1.75 16.18 11.42
CA VAL A 118 2.35 17.52 11.27
C VAL A 118 3.54 17.49 10.31
N VAL A 119 4.43 16.51 10.45
CA VAL A 119 5.58 16.33 9.54
C VAL A 119 5.08 16.08 8.11
N THR A 120 4.08 15.23 7.94
CA THR A 120 3.49 14.93 6.62
C THR A 120 2.89 16.18 5.97
N ILE A 121 2.13 16.97 6.71
CA ILE A 121 1.58 18.24 6.19
C ILE A 121 2.70 19.22 5.85
N GLY A 122 3.74 19.32 6.67
CA GLY A 122 4.92 20.13 6.38
C GLY A 122 5.59 19.72 5.07
N MET A 123 5.78 18.41 4.84
CA MET A 123 6.33 17.89 3.59
C MET A 123 5.43 18.17 2.38
N LEU A 124 4.10 18.03 2.53
CA LEU A 124 3.16 18.36 1.46
C LEU A 124 3.13 19.87 1.16
N ALA A 125 3.26 20.71 2.18
CA ALA A 125 3.25 22.16 2.04
C ALA A 125 4.55 22.70 1.39
N ILE A 126 5.71 22.12 1.70
CA ILE A 126 7.01 22.50 1.14
C ILE A 126 7.02 22.43 -0.38
N ILE A 127 6.27 21.50 -1.00
CA ILE A 127 6.18 21.36 -2.46
C ILE A 127 5.66 22.64 -3.15
N PHE A 128 4.83 23.43 -2.47
CA PHE A 128 4.32 24.70 -3.00
C PHE A 128 5.32 25.85 -2.85
N THR A 129 6.51 25.59 -2.30
CA THR A 129 7.55 26.59 -2.13
C THR A 129 8.66 26.41 -3.20
N PRO A 130 9.39 27.48 -3.55
CA PRO A 130 10.53 27.38 -4.49
C PRO A 130 11.66 26.46 -4.00
N ILE A 131 11.66 26.07 -2.74
CA ILE A 131 12.71 25.27 -2.11
C ILE A 131 12.67 23.81 -2.57
N ALA A 132 11.49 23.29 -2.92
CA ALA A 132 11.29 21.88 -3.27
C ALA A 132 11.44 21.57 -4.78
N GLY A 133 11.62 22.58 -5.62
CA GLY A 133 11.42 22.60 -7.04
C GLY A 133 12.26 21.66 -7.88
N ALA A 134 11.82 20.45 -8.09
CA ALA A 134 12.11 19.70 -9.30
C ALA A 134 10.81 19.60 -10.11
N ASP A 135 10.64 20.49 -11.10
CA ASP A 135 9.56 20.41 -12.06
C ASP A 135 9.78 19.22 -12.99
N ALA A 136 9.10 18.12 -12.71
CA ALA A 136 8.99 17.02 -13.65
C ALA A 136 7.61 17.11 -14.32
N TYR A 137 7.59 17.33 -15.64
CA TYR A 137 6.38 17.36 -16.47
C TYR A 137 5.33 18.41 -16.07
N GLY A 138 5.76 19.60 -15.58
CA GLY A 138 4.85 20.70 -15.25
C GLY A 138 4.10 20.57 -13.93
N ALA A 139 4.49 19.62 -13.06
CA ALA A 139 3.96 19.51 -11.72
C ALA A 139 5.08 19.15 -10.73
N THR A 140 5.29 20.00 -9.73
CA THR A 140 6.18 19.70 -8.59
C THR A 140 5.48 18.71 -7.68
N ARG A 141 5.93 17.45 -7.65
CA ARG A 141 5.39 16.39 -6.77
C ARG A 141 6.47 15.74 -5.93
N TRP A 142 7.73 16.03 -6.23
CA TRP A 142 8.90 15.38 -5.65
C TRP A 142 9.74 16.38 -4.88
N ILE A 143 10.22 15.97 -3.72
CA ILE A 143 11.24 16.70 -2.98
C ILE A 143 12.58 16.03 -3.30
N SER A 144 13.52 16.81 -3.88
CA SER A 144 14.86 16.34 -4.20
C SER A 144 15.85 16.90 -3.20
N ILE A 145 16.56 16.02 -2.50
CA ILE A 145 17.63 16.37 -1.56
C ILE A 145 18.90 15.68 -2.03
N GLY A 146 19.73 16.39 -2.78
CA GLY A 146 20.92 15.80 -3.41
C GLY A 146 20.55 14.67 -4.38
N PRO A 147 21.13 13.47 -4.27
CA PRO A 147 20.83 12.34 -5.15
C PRO A 147 19.50 11.62 -4.82
N PHE A 148 18.85 12.00 -3.71
CA PHE A 148 17.61 11.36 -3.26
C PHE A 148 16.40 12.21 -3.62
N SER A 149 15.41 11.59 -4.24
CA SER A 149 14.09 12.17 -4.45
C SER A 149 13.03 11.30 -3.80
N PHE A 150 12.07 11.91 -3.12
CA PHE A 150 10.94 11.21 -2.55
C PHE A 150 9.64 12.00 -2.75
N GLN A 151 8.53 11.29 -2.75
CA GLN A 151 7.22 11.87 -2.97
C GLN A 151 6.46 11.93 -1.64
N PRO A 152 6.13 13.12 -1.12
CA PRO A 152 5.42 13.27 0.15
C PRO A 152 4.04 12.62 0.20
N SER A 153 3.34 12.48 -0.93
CA SER A 153 2.05 11.78 -0.98
C SER A 153 2.17 10.29 -0.61
N GLU A 154 3.34 9.65 -0.77
CA GLU A 154 3.58 8.29 -0.31
C GLU A 154 3.53 8.19 1.23
N PHE A 155 4.12 9.16 1.93
CA PHE A 155 4.02 9.26 3.39
C PHE A 155 2.61 9.60 3.85
N ALA A 156 1.93 10.49 3.11
CA ALA A 156 0.56 10.89 3.42
C ALA A 156 -0.42 9.72 3.38
N LYS A 157 -0.27 8.77 2.45
CA LYS A 157 -1.09 7.56 2.38
C LYS A 157 -1.04 6.77 3.70
N ILE A 158 0.18 6.56 4.24
CA ILE A 158 0.39 5.83 5.49
C ILE A 158 -0.12 6.65 6.69
N THR A 159 0.14 7.95 6.71
CA THR A 159 -0.29 8.84 7.80
C THR A 159 -1.81 8.90 7.90
N ILE A 160 -2.51 9.06 6.78
CA ILE A 160 -3.98 9.06 6.72
C ILE A 160 -4.52 7.71 7.20
N LEU A 161 -3.95 6.61 6.71
CA LEU A 161 -4.36 5.26 7.09
C LEU A 161 -4.27 5.05 8.61
N ILE A 162 -3.13 5.38 9.22
CA ILE A 162 -2.91 5.24 10.66
C ILE A 162 -3.89 6.12 11.44
N SER A 163 -4.02 7.39 11.05
CA SER A 163 -4.86 8.37 11.74
C SER A 163 -6.34 7.99 11.70
N VAL A 164 -6.85 7.63 10.51
CA VAL A 164 -8.26 7.25 10.35
C VAL A 164 -8.56 5.92 11.06
N SER A 165 -7.64 4.96 11.03
CA SER A 165 -7.81 3.69 11.75
C SER A 165 -7.92 3.88 13.26
N TYR A 166 -7.14 4.80 13.82
CA TYR A 166 -7.22 5.12 15.25
C TYR A 166 -8.49 5.89 15.60
N LEU A 167 -8.90 6.86 14.78
CA LEU A 167 -10.16 7.57 14.97
C LEU A 167 -11.36 6.63 14.92
N ALA A 168 -11.34 5.65 14.02
CA ALA A 168 -12.37 4.62 13.95
C ALA A 168 -12.44 3.79 15.24
N GLN A 169 -11.30 3.40 15.81
CA GLN A 169 -11.24 2.71 17.10
C GLN A 169 -11.87 3.57 18.22
N GLN A 170 -11.48 4.85 18.32
CA GLN A 170 -11.99 5.77 19.35
C GLN A 170 -13.49 6.00 19.25
N TYR A 171 -14.04 6.06 18.04
CA TYR A 171 -15.46 6.32 17.81
C TYR A 171 -16.32 5.08 17.93
N PHE A 172 -15.98 4.00 17.21
CA PHE A 172 -16.84 2.81 17.11
C PHE A 172 -16.68 1.83 18.30
N ILE A 173 -15.49 1.75 18.91
CA ILE A 173 -15.21 0.78 19.96
C ILE A 173 -15.08 1.43 21.32
N ASP A 174 -14.17 2.40 21.47
CA ASP A 174 -13.85 3.00 22.76
C ASP A 174 -14.90 4.04 23.20
N GLN A 175 -15.67 4.57 22.23
CA GLN A 175 -16.70 5.61 22.45
C GLN A 175 -16.18 6.81 23.25
N THR A 176 -14.91 7.17 23.05
CA THR A 176 -14.22 8.27 23.73
C THR A 176 -14.44 9.62 23.06
N ILE A 177 -14.92 9.63 21.82
CA ILE A 177 -15.22 10.83 21.04
C ILE A 177 -16.65 10.76 20.53
N ASP A 178 -17.31 11.91 20.45
CA ASP A 178 -18.66 12.02 19.88
C ASP A 178 -18.64 12.07 18.33
N GLN A 179 -19.82 12.02 17.73
CA GLN A 179 -19.96 12.03 16.27
C GLN A 179 -19.39 13.31 15.63
N MET A 180 -19.62 14.47 16.26
CA MET A 180 -19.15 15.76 15.74
C MET A 180 -17.63 15.87 15.84
N GLU A 181 -17.07 15.40 16.93
CA GLU A 181 -15.62 15.35 17.14
C GLU A 181 -14.95 14.39 16.17
N PHE A 182 -15.57 13.22 15.93
CA PHE A 182 -15.10 12.26 14.92
C PHE A 182 -15.03 12.91 13.53
N PHE A 183 -16.11 13.58 13.08
CA PHE A 183 -16.11 14.22 11.76
C PHE A 183 -15.07 15.35 11.66
N LYS A 184 -14.90 16.17 12.70
CA LYS A 184 -13.88 17.23 12.72
C LYS A 184 -12.48 16.64 12.62
N LYS A 185 -12.16 15.64 13.46
CA LYS A 185 -10.85 14.98 13.45
C LYS A 185 -10.59 14.23 12.14
N PHE A 186 -11.61 13.56 11.59
CA PHE A 186 -11.52 12.88 10.29
C PHE A 186 -11.24 13.88 9.16
N ALA A 187 -11.94 15.02 9.14
CA ALA A 187 -11.70 16.06 8.13
C ALA A 187 -10.26 16.58 8.22
N ILE A 188 -9.73 16.83 9.41
CA ILE A 188 -8.34 17.26 9.58
C ILE A 188 -7.38 16.15 9.17
N ALA A 189 -7.60 14.91 9.62
CA ALA A 189 -6.68 13.80 9.41
C ALA A 189 -6.62 13.33 7.95
N ALA A 190 -7.73 13.34 7.23
CA ALA A 190 -7.85 12.79 5.89
C ALA A 190 -8.07 13.85 4.80
N LEU A 191 -9.01 14.82 5.00
CA LEU A 191 -9.34 15.77 3.93
C LEU A 191 -8.27 16.84 3.73
N VAL A 192 -7.59 17.31 4.79
CA VAL A 192 -6.54 18.33 4.66
C VAL A 192 -5.39 17.79 3.80
N PRO A 193 -4.75 16.64 4.09
CA PRO A 193 -3.70 16.12 3.21
C PRO A 193 -4.22 15.76 1.83
N LEU A 194 -5.46 15.26 1.69
CA LEU A 194 -6.06 14.93 0.40
C LEU A 194 -6.21 16.16 -0.50
N VAL A 195 -6.67 17.29 0.04
CA VAL A 195 -6.78 18.56 -0.69
C VAL A 195 -5.41 19.06 -1.13
N LEU A 196 -4.39 18.97 -0.28
CA LEU A 196 -3.02 19.33 -0.64
C LEU A 196 -2.48 18.47 -1.78
N ILE A 197 -2.73 17.15 -1.76
CA ILE A 197 -2.32 16.20 -2.82
C ILE A 197 -3.06 16.51 -4.12
N LEU A 198 -4.35 16.82 -4.07
CA LEU A 198 -5.13 17.24 -5.25
C LEU A 198 -4.60 18.56 -5.83
N ALA A 199 -4.18 19.49 -4.98
CA ALA A 199 -3.57 20.75 -5.42
C ALA A 199 -2.21 20.58 -6.10
N GLN A 200 -1.53 19.43 -5.88
CA GLN A 200 -0.29 19.01 -6.57
C GLN A 200 -0.55 18.23 -7.87
N PRO A 201 -1.70 18.32 -8.52
CA PRO A 201 -2.36 17.46 -9.51
C PRO A 201 -2.01 15.96 -9.42
N ASP A 202 -1.82 15.40 -8.21
CA ASP A 202 -1.51 13.98 -8.01
C ASP A 202 -2.82 13.16 -7.92
N LYS A 203 -3.42 12.92 -9.08
CA LYS A 203 -4.68 12.20 -9.23
C LYS A 203 -4.54 10.71 -8.85
N GLY A 204 -3.37 10.11 -9.14
CA GLY A 204 -3.10 8.71 -8.83
C GLY A 204 -3.11 8.43 -7.33
N SER A 205 -2.31 9.18 -6.56
CA SER A 205 -2.29 9.05 -5.09
C SER A 205 -3.64 9.37 -4.46
N THR A 206 -4.37 10.36 -4.99
CA THR A 206 -5.73 10.66 -4.55
C THR A 206 -6.68 9.47 -4.71
N LEU A 207 -6.67 8.82 -5.87
CA LEU A 207 -7.49 7.64 -6.14
C LEU A 207 -7.17 6.49 -5.17
N ILE A 208 -5.88 6.25 -4.93
CA ILE A 208 -5.43 5.20 -4.00
C ILE A 208 -5.90 5.51 -2.57
N ILE A 209 -5.77 6.75 -2.11
CA ILE A 209 -6.21 7.17 -0.77
C ILE A 209 -7.72 7.01 -0.62
N VAL A 210 -8.51 7.55 -1.56
CA VAL A 210 -9.98 7.47 -1.50
C VAL A 210 -10.44 6.01 -1.54
N GLY A 211 -9.88 5.20 -2.43
CA GLY A 211 -10.19 3.76 -2.50
C GLY A 211 -9.85 3.04 -1.19
N THR A 212 -8.70 3.34 -0.58
CA THR A 212 -8.31 2.78 0.71
C THR A 212 -9.26 3.21 1.83
N LEU A 213 -9.67 4.48 1.87
CA LEU A 213 -10.63 4.99 2.87
C LEU A 213 -12.01 4.34 2.74
N LEU A 214 -12.48 4.04 1.51
CA LEU A 214 -13.72 3.30 1.30
C LEU A 214 -13.63 1.87 1.85
N VAL A 215 -12.51 1.19 1.65
CA VAL A 215 -12.28 -0.15 2.23
C VAL A 215 -12.24 -0.10 3.76
N ILE A 216 -11.54 0.88 4.34
CA ILE A 216 -11.50 1.09 5.79
C ILE A 216 -12.90 1.35 6.33
N GLY A 217 -13.66 2.25 5.71
CA GLY A 217 -15.03 2.55 6.09
C GLY A 217 -15.94 1.32 6.06
N TYR A 218 -15.81 0.49 5.01
CA TYR A 218 -16.54 -0.76 4.91
C TYR A 218 -16.19 -1.75 6.04
N LEU A 219 -14.92 -1.87 6.39
CA LEU A 219 -14.45 -2.76 7.45
C LEU A 219 -14.71 -2.22 8.87
N ALA A 220 -14.97 -0.91 8.99
CA ALA A 220 -15.39 -0.25 10.21
C ALA A 220 -16.93 -0.23 10.38
N ASP A 221 -17.65 -0.97 9.52
CA ASP A 221 -19.12 -1.09 9.53
C ASP A 221 -19.87 0.24 9.31
N VAL A 222 -19.27 1.18 8.55
CA VAL A 222 -19.97 2.39 8.09
C VAL A 222 -21.10 1.99 7.13
N ASP A 223 -22.24 2.68 7.22
CA ASP A 223 -23.40 2.40 6.35
C ASP A 223 -23.00 2.38 4.87
N ARG A 224 -23.33 1.27 4.20
CA ARG A 224 -23.02 1.04 2.78
C ARG A 224 -23.61 2.11 1.87
N ARG A 225 -24.74 2.73 2.23
CA ARG A 225 -25.33 3.85 1.48
C ARG A 225 -24.43 5.08 1.52
N VAL A 226 -23.88 5.39 2.69
CA VAL A 226 -22.91 6.49 2.84
C VAL A 226 -21.67 6.23 2.02
N LEU A 227 -21.10 5.02 2.11
CA LEU A 227 -19.93 4.64 1.33
C LEU A 227 -20.20 4.69 -0.18
N ALA A 228 -21.33 4.17 -0.63
CA ALA A 228 -21.74 4.24 -2.04
C ALA A 228 -21.91 5.69 -2.51
N THR A 229 -22.51 6.56 -1.69
CA THR A 229 -22.66 7.99 -2.01
C THR A 229 -21.28 8.66 -2.15
N ILE A 230 -20.35 8.39 -1.21
CA ILE A 230 -18.97 8.92 -1.28
C ILE A 230 -18.25 8.39 -2.51
N ALA A 231 -18.39 7.09 -2.82
CA ALA A 231 -17.76 6.47 -3.99
C ALA A 231 -18.28 7.09 -5.30
N VAL A 232 -19.59 7.26 -5.43
CA VAL A 232 -20.23 7.87 -6.62
C VAL A 232 -19.83 9.35 -6.73
N ALA A 233 -19.92 10.11 -5.64
CA ALA A 233 -19.53 11.52 -5.63
C ALA A 233 -18.03 11.68 -5.95
N GLY A 234 -17.18 10.83 -5.38
CA GLY A 234 -15.75 10.80 -5.66
C GLY A 234 -15.46 10.47 -7.12
N PHE A 235 -16.15 9.48 -7.69
CA PHE A 235 -16.01 9.12 -9.10
C PHE A 235 -16.45 10.26 -10.04
N ILE A 236 -17.57 10.90 -9.77
CA ILE A 236 -18.06 12.05 -10.56
C ILE A 236 -17.06 13.22 -10.45
N GLY A 237 -16.59 13.53 -9.23
CA GLY A 237 -15.59 14.59 -9.01
C GLY A 237 -14.27 14.29 -9.73
N PHE A 238 -13.79 13.05 -9.66
CA PHE A 238 -12.58 12.62 -10.34
C PHE A 238 -12.73 12.70 -11.87
N ALA A 239 -13.86 12.23 -12.41
CA ALA A 239 -14.17 12.32 -13.82
C ALA A 239 -14.21 13.79 -14.29
N PHE A 240 -14.88 14.66 -13.54
CA PHE A 240 -14.95 16.11 -13.84
C PHE A 240 -13.56 16.74 -13.87
N LEU A 241 -12.72 16.51 -12.85
CA LEU A 241 -11.35 17.01 -12.79
C LEU A 241 -10.46 16.45 -13.91
N SER A 242 -10.70 15.19 -14.30
CA SER A 242 -9.93 14.56 -15.38
C SER A 242 -10.33 15.07 -16.76
N LEU A 243 -11.61 15.41 -16.98
CA LEU A 243 -12.09 15.96 -18.25
C LEU A 243 -11.79 17.46 -18.42
N LYS A 244 -11.62 18.20 -17.30
CA LYS A 244 -11.31 19.63 -17.34
C LYS A 244 -9.86 19.90 -17.75
N ASP A 245 -8.94 19.02 -17.40
CA ASP A 245 -7.52 19.13 -17.65
C ASP A 245 -7.16 18.44 -18.97
N ASP A 246 -6.59 19.19 -19.93
CA ASP A 246 -6.30 18.69 -21.28
C ASP A 246 -5.37 17.47 -21.27
N TYR A 247 -4.38 17.46 -20.38
CA TYR A 247 -3.46 16.33 -20.24
C TYR A 247 -4.16 15.06 -19.78
N SER A 248 -5.02 15.17 -18.77
CA SER A 248 -5.77 14.02 -18.26
C SER A 248 -6.88 13.57 -19.21
N ARG A 249 -7.51 14.53 -19.91
CA ARG A 249 -8.49 14.22 -20.94
C ARG A 249 -7.86 13.44 -22.09
N ALA A 250 -6.67 13.84 -22.55
CA ALA A 250 -5.94 13.10 -23.57
C ALA A 250 -5.66 11.64 -23.11
N ARG A 251 -5.25 11.43 -21.86
CA ARG A 251 -5.04 10.08 -21.31
C ARG A 251 -6.32 9.24 -21.28
N VAL A 252 -7.46 9.80 -20.87
CA VAL A 252 -8.76 9.08 -20.88
C VAL A 252 -9.15 8.68 -22.30
N VAL A 253 -9.04 9.58 -23.27
CA VAL A 253 -9.33 9.31 -24.68
C VAL A 253 -8.38 8.23 -25.22
N THR A 254 -7.09 8.34 -24.92
CA THR A 254 -6.06 7.38 -25.32
C THR A 254 -6.29 6.01 -24.72
N MET A 255 -6.75 5.91 -23.47
CA MET A 255 -7.09 4.64 -22.82
C MET A 255 -8.23 3.91 -23.56
N LEU A 256 -9.20 4.66 -24.10
CA LEU A 256 -10.31 4.08 -24.86
C LEU A 256 -9.92 3.71 -26.29
N ASN A 257 -9.06 4.51 -26.93
CA ASN A 257 -8.57 4.24 -28.28
C ASN A 257 -7.15 4.80 -28.48
N PRO A 258 -6.10 4.02 -28.14
CA PRO A 258 -4.71 4.47 -28.26
C PRO A 258 -4.27 4.66 -29.72
N TRP A 259 -4.98 4.03 -30.65
CA TRP A 259 -4.66 4.10 -32.09
C TRP A 259 -5.07 5.42 -32.74
N ALA A 260 -5.97 6.17 -32.11
CA ALA A 260 -6.44 7.46 -32.66
C ALA A 260 -5.34 8.52 -32.72
N ASP A 261 -4.37 8.47 -31.78
CA ASP A 261 -3.20 9.34 -31.75
C ASP A 261 -1.93 8.50 -31.51
N TYR A 262 -1.67 7.60 -32.45
CA TYR A 262 -0.58 6.60 -32.32
C TYR A 262 0.80 7.23 -32.17
N TYR A 263 1.08 8.37 -32.81
CA TYR A 263 2.38 9.04 -32.73
C TYR A 263 2.48 10.09 -31.61
N GLY A 264 1.39 10.38 -30.93
CA GLY A 264 1.31 11.32 -29.81
C GLY A 264 1.02 10.62 -28.48
N ALA A 265 -0.07 11.03 -27.83
CA ALA A 265 -0.44 10.56 -26.50
C ALA A 265 -0.70 9.04 -26.42
N GLY A 266 -1.08 8.38 -27.53
CA GLY A 266 -1.35 6.95 -27.61
C GLY A 266 -0.12 6.07 -27.77
N TYR A 267 1.03 6.63 -28.12
CA TYR A 267 2.22 5.87 -28.47
C TYR A 267 2.65 4.88 -27.39
N GLN A 268 2.76 5.36 -26.14
CA GLN A 268 3.23 4.58 -25.03
C GLN A 268 2.31 3.38 -24.72
N LEU A 269 1.00 3.60 -24.73
CA LEU A 269 0.01 2.54 -24.49
C LEU A 269 -0.04 1.53 -25.63
N ALA A 270 0.05 1.99 -26.88
CA ALA A 270 0.11 1.13 -28.06
C ALA A 270 1.35 0.22 -28.04
N GLN A 271 2.53 0.76 -27.66
CA GLN A 271 3.75 -0.04 -27.50
C GLN A 271 3.61 -1.06 -26.35
N GLY A 272 2.90 -0.71 -25.28
CA GLY A 272 2.55 -1.67 -24.21
C GLY A 272 1.70 -2.84 -24.73
N PHE A 273 0.72 -2.58 -25.59
CA PHE A 273 -0.08 -3.65 -26.22
C PHE A 273 0.75 -4.50 -27.18
N TYR A 274 1.67 -3.90 -27.93
CA TYR A 274 2.59 -4.67 -28.76
C TYR A 274 3.50 -5.57 -27.93
N ALA A 275 3.99 -5.10 -26.77
CA ALA A 275 4.76 -5.91 -25.84
C ALA A 275 3.98 -7.16 -25.41
N PHE A 276 2.73 -6.98 -24.94
CA PHE A 276 1.87 -8.12 -24.58
C PHE A 276 1.59 -9.04 -25.74
N GLY A 277 1.30 -8.48 -26.93
CA GLY A 277 1.02 -9.29 -28.15
C GLY A 277 2.20 -10.11 -28.60
N SER A 278 3.42 -9.56 -28.52
CA SER A 278 4.65 -10.27 -28.92
C SER A 278 5.07 -11.34 -27.90
N GLY A 279 4.74 -11.18 -26.61
CA GLY A 279 5.08 -12.14 -25.58
C GLY A 279 4.32 -13.48 -25.69
N GLY A 280 3.09 -13.48 -26.20
CA GLY A 280 2.28 -14.69 -26.34
C GLY A 280 2.11 -15.45 -25.01
N ILE A 281 2.12 -16.80 -25.08
CA ILE A 281 1.90 -17.63 -23.88
C ILE A 281 3.17 -17.78 -23.05
N PHE A 282 4.31 -17.99 -23.67
CA PHE A 282 5.58 -18.35 -23.00
C PHE A 282 6.59 -17.20 -22.91
N GLY A 283 6.33 -16.08 -23.56
CA GLY A 283 7.27 -14.97 -23.66
C GLY A 283 8.34 -15.17 -24.75
N VAL A 284 9.01 -14.07 -25.09
CA VAL A 284 10.15 -14.08 -26.01
C VAL A 284 11.46 -14.53 -25.33
N GLY A 285 11.44 -14.71 -24.02
CA GLY A 285 12.58 -15.04 -23.18
C GLY A 285 13.08 -13.85 -22.37
N PHE A 286 13.66 -14.15 -21.20
CA PHE A 286 14.19 -13.13 -20.30
C PHE A 286 15.33 -12.36 -20.98
N GLY A 287 15.26 -11.03 -20.92
CA GLY A 287 16.25 -10.16 -21.54
C GLY A 287 16.07 -9.92 -23.05
N PHE A 288 15.07 -10.55 -23.70
CA PHE A 288 14.85 -10.44 -25.16
C PHE A 288 13.68 -9.52 -25.55
N SER A 289 13.14 -8.74 -24.62
CA SER A 289 12.15 -7.71 -24.95
C SER A 289 12.70 -6.76 -26.02
N ARG A 290 11.93 -6.52 -27.07
CA ARG A 290 12.25 -5.54 -28.12
C ARG A 290 11.84 -4.14 -27.70
N GLN A 291 10.79 -4.03 -26.91
CA GLN A 291 10.21 -2.75 -26.51
C GLN A 291 11.13 -1.93 -25.60
N LYS A 292 12.04 -2.57 -24.85
CA LYS A 292 13.04 -1.88 -24.02
C LYS A 292 14.14 -1.16 -24.81
N TYR A 293 14.29 -1.44 -26.12
CA TYR A 293 15.24 -0.75 -26.99
C TYR A 293 14.71 0.60 -27.47
N SER A 294 14.27 1.44 -26.53
CA SER A 294 13.74 2.80 -26.74
C SER A 294 12.41 2.89 -27.52
N TYR A 295 11.77 1.77 -27.84
CA TYR A 295 10.41 1.79 -28.39
C TYR A 295 9.37 2.14 -27.31
N LEU A 296 9.55 1.66 -26.07
CA LEU A 296 8.65 1.94 -24.96
C LEU A 296 9.31 2.96 -24.01
N PRO A 297 8.89 4.22 -23.99
CA PRO A 297 9.42 5.22 -23.07
C PRO A 297 9.19 4.80 -21.61
N MET A 298 10.18 5.05 -20.73
CA MET A 298 10.09 4.75 -19.30
C MET A 298 9.65 3.30 -18.99
N ALA A 299 10.08 2.33 -19.81
CA ALA A 299 9.71 0.91 -19.68
C ALA A 299 9.96 0.32 -18.27
N HIS A 300 10.94 0.84 -17.54
CA HIS A 300 11.31 0.40 -16.20
C HIS A 300 10.44 1.01 -15.07
N ASN A 301 9.54 1.95 -15.38
CA ASN A 301 8.62 2.59 -14.44
C ASN A 301 7.19 2.05 -14.64
N ASP A 302 6.34 2.85 -15.29
CA ASP A 302 4.90 2.60 -15.40
C ASP A 302 4.56 1.41 -16.30
N PHE A 303 5.42 1.07 -17.26
CA PHE A 303 5.21 -0.01 -18.23
C PHE A 303 6.07 -1.26 -17.99
N ILE A 304 6.63 -1.41 -16.78
CA ILE A 304 7.40 -2.63 -16.44
C ILE A 304 6.57 -3.90 -16.58
N PHE A 305 5.26 -3.82 -16.34
CA PHE A 305 4.34 -4.93 -16.49
C PHE A 305 4.21 -5.40 -17.95
N ALA A 306 4.28 -4.47 -18.92
CA ALA A 306 4.29 -4.79 -20.33
C ALA A 306 5.58 -5.53 -20.72
N VAL A 307 6.74 -5.11 -20.19
CA VAL A 307 8.03 -5.80 -20.39
C VAL A 307 7.99 -7.21 -19.80
N ILE A 308 7.39 -7.39 -18.60
CA ILE A 308 7.17 -8.71 -18.00
C ILE A 308 6.32 -9.59 -18.91
N GLY A 309 5.23 -9.02 -19.47
CA GLY A 309 4.35 -9.73 -20.40
C GLY A 309 5.06 -10.12 -21.69
N GLU A 310 5.94 -9.27 -22.22
CA GLU A 310 6.74 -9.60 -23.40
C GLU A 310 7.78 -10.69 -23.11
N GLU A 311 8.58 -10.56 -22.04
CA GLU A 311 9.68 -11.46 -21.74
C GLU A 311 9.22 -12.82 -21.21
N LEU A 312 8.22 -12.87 -20.35
CA LEU A 312 7.78 -14.08 -19.66
C LEU A 312 6.42 -14.60 -20.15
N GLY A 313 5.75 -13.86 -21.01
CA GLY A 313 4.47 -14.22 -21.58
C GLY A 313 3.33 -14.26 -20.55
N PHE A 314 2.20 -14.80 -21.00
CA PHE A 314 1.00 -14.93 -20.18
C PHE A 314 1.21 -15.77 -18.91
N ILE A 315 2.03 -16.84 -18.99
CA ILE A 315 2.34 -17.69 -17.84
C ILE A 315 3.13 -16.92 -16.79
N GLY A 316 4.11 -16.10 -17.18
CA GLY A 316 4.87 -15.25 -16.25
C GLY A 316 3.99 -14.22 -15.56
N VAL A 317 3.08 -13.58 -16.29
CA VAL A 317 2.08 -12.66 -15.75
C VAL A 317 1.16 -13.35 -14.74
N LEU A 318 0.63 -14.54 -15.06
CA LEU A 318 -0.18 -15.32 -14.11
C LEU A 318 0.60 -15.71 -12.86
N GLY A 319 1.86 -16.11 -13.00
CA GLY A 319 2.73 -16.40 -11.86
C GLY A 319 2.91 -15.18 -10.95
N LEU A 320 3.17 -14.01 -11.52
CA LEU A 320 3.28 -12.75 -10.79
C LEU A 320 1.97 -12.41 -10.06
N LEU A 321 0.84 -12.49 -10.75
CA LEU A 321 -0.48 -12.22 -10.15
C LEU A 321 -0.83 -13.24 -9.05
N ALA A 322 -0.40 -14.50 -9.17
CA ALA A 322 -0.58 -15.50 -8.12
C ALA A 322 0.21 -15.16 -6.85
N VAL A 323 1.44 -14.68 -6.98
CA VAL A 323 2.25 -14.21 -5.84
C VAL A 323 1.63 -12.97 -5.19
N PHE A 324 1.13 -12.01 -6.00
CA PHE A 324 0.36 -10.88 -5.51
C PHE A 324 -0.91 -11.34 -4.77
N GLY A 325 -1.64 -12.29 -5.32
CA GLY A 325 -2.82 -12.87 -4.68
C GLY A 325 -2.50 -13.53 -3.33
N ALA A 326 -1.35 -14.23 -3.23
CA ALA A 326 -0.88 -14.80 -1.96
C ALA A 326 -0.56 -13.73 -0.93
N LEU A 327 0.10 -12.63 -1.32
CA LEU A 327 0.38 -11.48 -0.46
C LEU A 327 -0.92 -10.85 0.07
N VAL A 328 -1.88 -10.60 -0.82
CA VAL A 328 -3.19 -10.03 -0.51
C VAL A 328 -3.96 -10.93 0.46
N TRP A 329 -4.03 -12.22 0.16
CA TRP A 329 -4.66 -13.21 1.04
C TRP A 329 -4.04 -13.19 2.45
N ALA A 330 -2.70 -13.19 2.53
CA ALA A 330 -2.00 -13.13 3.80
C ALA A 330 -2.30 -11.84 4.57
N GLY A 331 -2.29 -10.69 3.90
CA GLY A 331 -2.58 -9.39 4.50
C GLY A 331 -4.00 -9.31 5.08
N PHE A 332 -5.02 -9.69 4.33
CA PHE A 332 -6.41 -9.73 4.84
C PHE A 332 -6.61 -10.79 5.92
N LYS A 333 -5.91 -11.93 5.85
CA LYS A 333 -5.97 -12.93 6.90
C LYS A 333 -5.36 -12.40 8.20
N ILE A 334 -4.25 -11.67 8.15
CA ILE A 334 -3.66 -10.98 9.31
C ILE A 334 -4.63 -9.94 9.86
N ALA A 335 -5.23 -9.12 8.99
CA ALA A 335 -6.22 -8.12 9.38
C ALA A 335 -7.41 -8.76 10.12
N ARG A 336 -7.94 -9.87 9.61
CA ARG A 336 -9.08 -10.59 10.23
C ARG A 336 -8.80 -11.09 11.65
N TYR A 337 -7.54 -11.43 11.94
CA TYR A 337 -7.14 -11.95 13.25
C TYR A 337 -6.53 -10.87 14.16
N ALA A 338 -6.48 -9.61 13.73
CA ALA A 338 -5.97 -8.51 14.54
C ALA A 338 -6.76 -8.39 15.85
N PRO A 339 -6.09 -8.06 16.97
CA PRO A 339 -6.71 -8.05 18.28
C PRO A 339 -7.63 -6.85 18.55
N ASP A 340 -7.48 -5.78 17.78
CA ASP A 340 -8.25 -4.54 17.89
C ASP A 340 -8.63 -3.99 16.50
N LEU A 341 -9.58 -3.05 16.48
CA LEU A 341 -10.04 -2.45 15.24
C LEU A 341 -8.94 -1.66 14.55
N THR A 342 -8.11 -0.92 15.29
CA THR A 342 -6.97 -0.16 14.73
C THR A 342 -6.02 -1.07 13.96
N GLY A 343 -5.57 -2.17 14.56
CA GLY A 343 -4.69 -3.13 13.91
C GLY A 343 -5.34 -3.81 12.69
N ARG A 344 -6.65 -4.13 12.80
CA ARG A 344 -7.44 -4.68 11.69
C ARG A 344 -7.48 -3.72 10.50
N LEU A 345 -7.78 -2.45 10.75
CA LEU A 345 -7.90 -1.44 9.70
C LEU A 345 -6.55 -1.07 9.09
N ILE A 346 -5.48 -0.98 9.89
CA ILE A 346 -4.11 -0.75 9.37
C ILE A 346 -3.68 -1.90 8.45
N ALA A 347 -3.82 -3.15 8.88
CA ALA A 347 -3.41 -4.31 8.08
C ALA A 347 -4.22 -4.43 6.79
N ALA A 348 -5.56 -4.27 6.87
CA ALA A 348 -6.43 -4.30 5.71
C ALA A 348 -6.21 -3.10 4.79
N GLY A 349 -6.01 -1.90 5.35
CA GLY A 349 -5.76 -0.68 4.61
C GLY A 349 -4.43 -0.73 3.85
N CYS A 350 -3.34 -1.18 4.48
CA CYS A 350 -2.07 -1.42 3.78
C CYS A 350 -2.24 -2.41 2.62
N THR A 351 -2.93 -3.54 2.87
CA THR A 351 -3.17 -4.55 1.84
C THR A 351 -3.98 -3.97 0.68
N SER A 352 -5.05 -3.23 0.97
CA SER A 352 -5.91 -2.60 -0.04
C SER A 352 -5.16 -1.54 -0.84
N MET A 353 -4.28 -0.77 -0.18
CA MET A 353 -3.44 0.24 -0.83
C MET A 353 -2.52 -0.41 -1.87
N PHE A 354 -1.87 -1.54 -1.54
CA PHE A 354 -1.06 -2.29 -2.50
C PHE A 354 -1.87 -2.80 -3.68
N ILE A 355 -3.08 -3.34 -3.44
CA ILE A 355 -3.95 -3.83 -4.52
C ILE A 355 -4.33 -2.67 -5.44
N ILE A 356 -4.86 -1.58 -4.89
CA ILE A 356 -5.34 -0.45 -5.68
C ILE A 356 -4.18 0.16 -6.46
N GLN A 357 -3.00 0.32 -5.84
CA GLN A 357 -1.81 0.84 -6.52
C GLN A 357 -1.34 -0.08 -7.65
N ALA A 358 -1.34 -1.40 -7.42
CA ALA A 358 -1.01 -2.38 -8.46
C ALA A 358 -1.99 -2.28 -9.66
N PHE A 359 -3.30 -2.20 -9.39
CA PHE A 359 -4.29 -2.01 -10.46
C PHE A 359 -4.11 -0.71 -11.22
N VAL A 360 -3.80 0.40 -10.52
CA VAL A 360 -3.54 1.70 -11.17
C VAL A 360 -2.32 1.62 -12.07
N ILE A 361 -1.23 0.97 -11.63
CA ILE A 361 0.00 0.84 -12.44
C ILE A 361 -0.19 -0.14 -13.60
N ILE A 362 -0.91 -1.25 -13.41
CA ILE A 362 -1.19 -2.24 -14.48
C ILE A 362 -2.12 -1.65 -15.54
N GLY A 363 -3.01 -0.74 -15.13
CA GLY A 363 -3.98 -0.11 -16.04
C GLY A 363 -3.43 1.08 -16.85
N GLY A 364 -2.18 1.52 -16.60
CA GLY A 364 -1.50 2.57 -17.37
C GLY A 364 -1.57 3.93 -16.75
#